data_df66763d3c27ca188be1611431bd2f27
#
_entry.id   df66763d3c27ca188be1611431bd2f27
#
_cell.length_a   1.000
_cell.length_b   1.000
_cell.length_c   1.000
_cell.angle_alpha   90.00
_cell.angle_beta   90.00
_cell.angle_gamma   90.00
#
_symmetry.space_group_name_H-M   'P 1'
#
loop_
_entity.id
_entity.type
_entity.pdbx_description
1 polymer ?
#
loop_
_entity_poly.entity_id
_entity_poly.type
_entity_poly.pdbx_seq_one_letter_code
_entity_poly.pdbx_strand_id
1 'polypeptide(L)'
;MNSVKIDQFIDSLDVKIPPKEKFLELTHIFPISPQLNFAKQIPNYERGMLLYSLIAKYKPKNVLEIGTAEGYSTLCMAWAMTDYNINGKIFTIDPKPFDVPVERNVTWEDNPKHDTVMLSRRELWNKFADKEWIKKIEVLTGFSGEILQKKSKEFPKMDMGFIDGH
;
A
#
# COMPACT_ATOMS: atom_id res chain seq x y z
N MET A 1 -28.44 -9.45 2.64
CA MET A 1 -27.31 -8.85 1.90
C MET A 1 -26.55 -9.99 1.24
N ASN A 2 -26.46 -10.03 -0.09
CA ASN A 2 -25.73 -11.10 -0.76
C ASN A 2 -24.24 -10.78 -0.72
N SER A 3 -23.43 -11.63 -0.08
CA SER A 3 -21.97 -11.52 -0.12
C SER A 3 -21.44 -12.05 -1.45
N VAL A 4 -20.50 -11.34 -2.06
CA VAL A 4 -19.79 -11.78 -3.27
C VAL A 4 -18.36 -12.12 -2.87
N LYS A 5 -17.79 -13.18 -3.39
CA LYS A 5 -16.37 -13.51 -3.19
C LYS A 5 -15.51 -12.42 -3.83
N ILE A 6 -14.40 -12.09 -3.18
CA ILE A 6 -13.51 -11.01 -3.63
C ILE A 6 -13.00 -11.21 -5.06
N ASP A 7 -12.63 -12.44 -5.43
CA ASP A 7 -12.19 -12.78 -6.79
C ASP A 7 -13.28 -12.49 -7.83
N GLN A 8 -14.52 -12.91 -7.55
CA GLN A 8 -15.67 -12.66 -8.43
C GLN A 8 -15.93 -11.16 -8.60
N PHE A 9 -15.73 -10.38 -7.52
CA PHE A 9 -15.88 -8.94 -7.60
C PHE A 9 -14.77 -8.32 -8.45
N ILE A 10 -13.50 -8.72 -8.25
CA ILE A 10 -12.37 -8.26 -9.05
C ILE A 10 -12.60 -8.58 -10.53
N ASP A 11 -13.00 -9.80 -10.86
CA ASP A 11 -13.31 -10.22 -12.24
C ASP A 11 -14.41 -9.36 -12.86
N SER A 12 -15.44 -8.98 -12.07
CA SER A 12 -16.54 -8.14 -12.54
C SER A 12 -16.14 -6.71 -12.91
N LEU A 13 -14.97 -6.23 -12.43
CA LEU A 13 -14.45 -4.91 -12.78
C LEU A 13 -13.92 -4.84 -14.21
N ASP A 14 -13.64 -5.98 -14.84
CA ASP A 14 -13.16 -6.08 -16.22
C ASP A 14 -11.93 -5.19 -16.47
N VAL A 15 -10.90 -5.38 -15.65
CA VAL A 15 -9.61 -4.69 -15.75
C VAL A 15 -8.47 -5.72 -15.81
N LYS A 16 -7.42 -5.40 -16.56
CA LYS A 16 -6.22 -6.23 -16.58
C LYS A 16 -5.43 -5.99 -15.29
N ILE A 17 -5.15 -7.08 -14.56
CA ILE A 17 -4.34 -7.02 -13.35
C ILE A 17 -3.09 -7.90 -13.50
N PRO A 18 -2.00 -7.59 -12.78
CA PRO A 18 -0.84 -8.47 -12.69
C PRO A 18 -1.20 -9.85 -12.10
N PRO A 19 -0.37 -10.88 -12.34
CA PRO A 19 -0.54 -12.18 -11.69
C PRO A 19 -0.54 -12.05 -10.15
N LYS A 20 -1.36 -12.86 -9.48
CA LYS A 20 -1.52 -12.82 -8.01
C LYS A 20 -0.20 -13.06 -7.26
N GLU A 21 0.71 -13.84 -7.86
CA GLU A 21 2.04 -14.15 -7.31
C GLU A 21 2.83 -12.87 -7.02
N LYS A 22 2.71 -11.85 -7.87
CA LYS A 22 3.36 -10.56 -7.65
C LYS A 22 2.80 -9.79 -6.45
N PHE A 23 1.50 -9.88 -6.22
CA PHE A 23 0.89 -9.31 -5.02
C PHE A 23 1.31 -10.08 -3.76
N LEU A 24 1.42 -11.41 -3.87
CA LEU A 24 1.88 -12.25 -2.78
C LEU A 24 3.34 -11.93 -2.41
N GLU A 25 4.24 -11.78 -3.38
CA GLU A 25 5.63 -11.37 -3.18
C GLU A 25 5.71 -10.04 -2.40
N LEU A 26 4.90 -9.04 -2.80
CA LEU A 26 4.85 -7.76 -2.10
C LEU A 26 4.39 -7.89 -0.64
N THR A 27 3.51 -8.84 -0.30
CA THR A 27 3.10 -9.04 1.10
C THR A 27 4.24 -9.56 1.98
N HIS A 28 5.20 -10.27 1.39
CA HIS A 28 6.38 -10.75 2.13
C HIS A 28 7.39 -9.64 2.40
N ILE A 29 7.48 -8.66 1.50
CA ILE A 29 8.38 -7.51 1.65
C ILE A 29 7.76 -6.43 2.54
N PHE A 30 6.46 -6.19 2.40
CA PHE A 30 5.71 -5.17 3.11
C PHE A 30 4.63 -5.78 4.02
N PRO A 31 5.03 -6.48 5.09
CA PRO A 31 4.07 -7.15 5.97
C PRO A 31 3.20 -6.14 6.74
N ILE A 32 2.07 -6.60 7.26
CA ILE A 32 1.17 -5.77 8.08
C ILE A 32 1.89 -5.22 9.31
N SER A 33 2.79 -6.00 9.90
CA SER A 33 3.62 -5.58 11.03
C SER A 33 5.03 -6.15 10.88
N PRO A 34 6.07 -5.32 11.03
CA PRO A 34 7.46 -5.73 10.89
C PRO A 34 7.93 -6.73 11.96
N GLN A 35 7.25 -6.76 13.12
CA GLN A 35 7.61 -7.64 14.24
C GLN A 35 6.86 -8.97 14.25
N LEU A 36 5.85 -9.15 13.40
CA LEU A 36 5.13 -10.42 13.34
C LEU A 36 5.96 -11.49 12.63
N ASN A 37 6.01 -12.66 13.25
CA ASN A 37 6.65 -13.84 12.65
C ASN A 37 5.86 -14.26 11.40
N PHE A 38 6.52 -14.30 10.24
CA PHE A 38 5.92 -14.64 8.94
C PHE A 38 5.14 -15.97 8.95
N ALA A 39 5.59 -16.96 9.73
CA ALA A 39 4.89 -18.24 9.85
C ALA A 39 3.45 -18.14 10.39
N LYS A 40 3.09 -17.00 10.99
CA LYS A 40 1.75 -16.74 11.55
C LYS A 40 0.95 -15.71 10.78
N GLN A 41 1.53 -15.07 9.76
CA GLN A 41 0.80 -14.10 8.94
C GLN A 41 0.12 -14.81 7.79
N ILE A 42 -1.19 -14.59 7.67
CA ILE A 42 -1.92 -14.94 6.46
C ILE A 42 -1.69 -13.77 5.49
N PRO A 43 -1.01 -14.00 4.36
CA PRO A 43 -0.79 -12.93 3.38
C PRO A 43 -2.14 -12.42 2.85
N ASN A 44 -2.42 -11.14 3.08
CA ASN A 44 -3.65 -10.53 2.56
C ASN A 44 -3.38 -9.90 1.17
N TYR A 45 -2.94 -10.73 0.21
CA TYR A 45 -2.66 -10.28 -1.16
C TYR A 45 -3.94 -9.84 -1.90
N GLU A 46 -5.09 -10.40 -1.55
CA GLU A 46 -6.38 -10.08 -2.14
C GLU A 46 -6.76 -8.59 -1.94
N ARG A 47 -6.40 -8.01 -0.81
CA ARG A 47 -6.58 -6.57 -0.58
C ARG A 47 -5.80 -5.73 -1.59
N GLY A 48 -4.56 -6.10 -1.89
CA GLY A 48 -3.76 -5.43 -2.90
C GLY A 48 -4.36 -5.56 -4.30
N MET A 49 -4.80 -6.76 -4.66
CA MET A 49 -5.50 -7.01 -5.94
C MET A 49 -6.76 -6.17 -6.06
N LEU A 50 -7.58 -6.11 -5.00
CA LEU A 50 -8.79 -5.31 -4.96
C LEU A 50 -8.51 -3.83 -5.16
N LEU A 51 -7.58 -3.26 -4.38
CA LEU A 51 -7.22 -1.85 -4.47
C LEU A 51 -6.62 -1.50 -5.84
N TYR A 52 -5.73 -2.34 -6.35
CA TYR A 52 -5.20 -2.20 -7.71
C TYR A 52 -6.33 -2.14 -8.73
N SER A 53 -7.28 -3.09 -8.67
CA SER A 53 -8.41 -3.18 -9.62
C SER A 53 -9.34 -1.97 -9.53
N LEU A 54 -9.60 -1.47 -8.33
CA LEU A 54 -10.41 -0.26 -8.13
C LEU A 54 -9.74 0.97 -8.73
N ILE A 55 -8.43 1.15 -8.51
CA ILE A 55 -7.66 2.25 -9.11
C ILE A 55 -7.66 2.13 -10.64
N ALA A 56 -7.43 0.93 -11.17
CA ALA A 56 -7.44 0.68 -12.61
C ALA A 56 -8.79 1.00 -13.26
N LYS A 57 -9.89 0.62 -12.60
CA LYS A 57 -11.26 0.81 -13.09
C LYS A 57 -11.69 2.26 -13.05
N TYR A 58 -11.56 2.92 -11.89
CA TYR A 58 -12.13 4.24 -11.65
C TYR A 58 -11.16 5.39 -11.93
N LYS A 59 -9.87 5.10 -12.06
CA LYS A 59 -8.81 6.06 -12.40
C LYS A 59 -8.82 7.34 -11.55
N PRO A 60 -8.93 7.22 -10.21
CA PRO A 60 -8.93 8.39 -9.33
C PRO A 60 -7.60 9.13 -9.48
N LYS A 61 -7.64 10.47 -9.51
CA LYS A 61 -6.44 11.31 -9.54
C LYS A 61 -5.87 11.53 -8.14
N ASN A 62 -6.75 11.71 -7.16
CA ASN A 62 -6.35 11.97 -5.79
C ASN A 62 -6.95 10.93 -4.86
N VAL A 63 -6.10 10.16 -4.21
CA VAL A 63 -6.49 9.11 -3.25
C VAL A 63 -6.02 9.51 -1.87
N LEU A 64 -6.90 9.45 -0.88
CA LEU A 64 -6.55 9.57 0.52
C LEU A 64 -6.52 8.19 1.17
N GLU A 65 -5.40 7.84 1.78
CA GLU A 65 -5.26 6.65 2.61
C GLU A 65 -5.04 7.04 4.06
N ILE A 66 -5.76 6.40 4.98
CA ILE A 66 -5.54 6.52 6.41
C ILE A 66 -5.10 5.15 6.94
N GLY A 67 -3.84 5.09 7.43
CA GLY A 67 -3.19 3.84 7.83
C GLY A 67 -2.26 3.31 6.74
N THR A 68 -1.04 3.83 6.68
CA THR A 68 -0.01 3.37 5.72
C THR A 68 0.56 2.01 6.11
N ALA A 69 0.69 1.74 7.40
CA ALA A 69 1.45 0.60 7.94
C ALA A 69 2.84 0.46 7.27
N GLU A 70 3.18 -0.69 6.69
CA GLU A 70 4.43 -0.88 5.94
C GLU A 70 4.31 -0.47 4.47
N GLY A 71 3.10 -0.13 3.99
CA GLY A 71 2.85 0.44 2.67
C GLY A 71 2.32 -0.52 1.62
N TYR A 72 1.97 -1.75 1.97
CA TYR A 72 1.47 -2.72 0.98
C TYR A 72 0.31 -2.18 0.14
N SER A 73 -0.75 -1.68 0.81
CA SER A 73 -1.93 -1.13 0.15
C SER A 73 -1.58 0.09 -0.71
N THR A 74 -0.80 1.02 -0.13
CA THR A 74 -0.31 2.24 -0.78
C THR A 74 0.43 1.92 -2.08
N LEU A 75 1.36 0.96 -2.02
CA LEU A 75 2.18 0.56 -3.17
C LEU A 75 1.35 -0.15 -4.25
N CYS A 76 0.38 -0.99 -3.88
CA CYS A 76 -0.52 -1.61 -4.85
C CYS A 76 -1.39 -0.57 -5.58
N MET A 77 -1.87 0.47 -4.89
CA MET A 77 -2.59 1.57 -5.52
C MET A 77 -1.68 2.39 -6.45
N ALA A 78 -0.46 2.70 -6.02
CA ALA A 78 0.53 3.42 -6.81
C ALA A 78 0.98 2.63 -8.05
N TRP A 79 1.11 1.31 -7.91
CA TRP A 79 1.37 0.40 -9.03
C TRP A 79 0.29 0.51 -10.10
N ALA A 80 -0.98 0.42 -9.72
CA ALA A 80 -2.09 0.59 -10.65
C ALA A 80 -2.07 1.97 -11.32
N MET A 81 -1.79 3.05 -10.56
CA MET A 81 -1.66 4.39 -11.15
C MET A 81 -0.57 4.46 -12.20
N THR A 82 0.53 3.73 -12.00
CA THR A 82 1.65 3.69 -12.95
C THR A 82 1.28 2.91 -14.20
N ASP A 83 0.77 1.68 -14.05
CA ASP A 83 0.43 0.80 -15.16
C ASP A 83 -0.66 1.38 -16.07
N TYR A 84 -1.60 2.12 -15.48
CA TYR A 84 -2.70 2.76 -16.21
C TYR A 84 -2.44 4.23 -16.58
N ASN A 85 -1.19 4.70 -16.43
CA ASN A 85 -0.77 6.07 -16.75
C ASN A 85 -1.66 7.15 -16.11
N ILE A 86 -2.11 6.92 -14.86
CA ILE A 86 -2.93 7.87 -14.13
C ILE A 86 -2.02 8.99 -13.60
N ASN A 87 -2.25 10.21 -14.06
CA ASN A 87 -1.56 11.39 -13.53
C ASN A 87 -2.24 11.84 -12.24
N GLY A 88 -1.84 11.20 -11.14
CA GLY A 88 -2.46 11.35 -9.82
C GLY A 88 -1.50 11.17 -8.68
N LYS A 89 -2.01 11.35 -7.46
CA LYS A 89 -1.29 11.24 -6.19
C LYS A 89 -2.08 10.42 -5.17
N ILE A 90 -1.35 9.70 -4.34
CA ILE A 90 -1.85 9.06 -3.13
C ILE A 90 -1.29 9.82 -1.94
N PHE A 91 -2.17 10.37 -1.12
CA PHE A 91 -1.84 11.01 0.15
C PHE A 91 -2.10 9.99 1.25
N THR A 92 -1.03 9.50 1.88
CA THR A 92 -1.15 8.47 2.92
C THR A 92 -0.74 9.02 4.27
N ILE A 93 -1.58 8.81 5.30
CA ILE A 93 -1.40 9.34 6.64
C ILE A 93 -1.20 8.20 7.62
N ASP A 94 -0.12 8.27 8.42
CA ASP A 94 0.19 7.28 9.45
C ASP A 94 0.95 7.93 10.62
N PRO A 95 0.62 7.64 11.88
CA PRO A 95 1.31 8.23 13.02
C PRO A 95 2.74 7.72 13.20
N LYS A 96 3.08 6.56 12.66
CA LYS A 96 4.43 6.01 12.75
C LYS A 96 5.39 6.81 11.88
N PRO A 97 6.56 7.23 12.40
CA PRO A 97 7.56 7.96 11.63
C PRO A 97 8.03 7.17 10.40
N PHE A 98 8.04 7.82 9.24
CA PHE A 98 8.42 7.16 7.98
C PHE A 98 9.92 6.93 7.85
N ASP A 99 10.72 7.81 8.47
CA ASP A 99 12.19 7.86 8.33
C ASP A 99 12.94 7.23 9.51
N VAL A 100 12.24 6.75 10.55
CA VAL A 100 12.88 6.14 11.72
C VAL A 100 13.12 4.66 11.43
N PRO A 101 14.39 4.19 11.53
CA PRO A 101 14.68 2.76 11.40
C PRO A 101 14.06 1.95 12.54
N VAL A 102 13.49 0.83 12.19
CA VAL A 102 12.99 -0.18 13.14
C VAL A 102 13.49 -1.55 12.72
N GLU A 103 13.53 -2.47 13.67
CA GLU A 103 13.86 -3.86 13.41
C GLU A 103 12.78 -4.51 12.53
N ARG A 104 13.21 -5.12 11.43
CA ARG A 104 12.33 -5.76 10.45
C ARG A 104 12.81 -7.16 10.13
N ASN A 105 11.87 -8.08 10.08
CA ASN A 105 12.11 -9.41 9.55
C ASN A 105 11.77 -9.38 8.06
N VAL A 106 12.76 -9.52 7.21
CA VAL A 106 12.59 -9.47 5.75
C VAL A 106 13.01 -10.81 5.15
N THR A 107 12.22 -11.29 4.21
CA THR A 107 12.56 -12.48 3.42
C THR A 107 12.94 -12.04 2.01
N TRP A 108 14.10 -12.48 1.54
CA TRP A 108 14.61 -12.19 0.20
C TRP A 108 14.42 -13.41 -0.71
N GLU A 109 14.27 -13.19 -2.01
CA GLU A 109 14.15 -14.28 -2.99
C GLU A 109 15.32 -15.27 -2.94
N ASP A 110 16.54 -14.78 -2.69
CA ASP A 110 17.77 -15.59 -2.68
C ASP A 110 18.14 -16.13 -1.29
N ASN A 111 17.40 -15.77 -0.25
CA ASN A 111 17.65 -16.23 1.10
C ASN A 111 16.36 -16.54 1.85
N PRO A 112 15.94 -17.82 1.90
CA PRO A 112 14.75 -18.22 2.64
C PRO A 112 14.90 -18.09 4.17
N LYS A 113 16.09 -17.73 4.67
CA LYS A 113 16.29 -17.38 6.07
C LYS A 113 15.82 -15.94 6.30
N HIS A 114 14.99 -15.77 7.31
CA HIS A 114 14.57 -14.45 7.76
C HIS A 114 15.77 -13.66 8.27
N ASP A 115 16.13 -12.60 7.58
CA ASP A 115 17.13 -11.67 8.07
C ASP A 115 16.45 -10.57 8.88
N THR A 116 16.99 -10.30 10.06
CA THR A 116 16.59 -9.17 10.87
C THR A 116 17.46 -7.98 10.51
N VAL A 117 16.84 -6.92 10.01
CA VAL A 117 17.52 -5.72 9.56
C VAL A 117 16.92 -4.46 10.19
N MET A 118 17.76 -3.45 10.42
CA MET A 118 17.33 -2.13 10.86
C MET A 118 17.10 -1.24 9.63
N LEU A 119 15.85 -1.01 9.27
CA LEU A 119 15.47 -0.16 8.14
C LEU A 119 14.28 0.74 8.52
N SER A 120 14.31 1.98 8.04
CA SER A 120 13.13 2.84 7.99
C SER A 120 12.16 2.36 6.89
N ARG A 121 10.91 2.82 6.92
CA ARG A 121 9.96 2.55 5.82
C ARG A 121 10.44 3.18 4.50
N ARG A 122 11.07 4.34 4.55
CA ARG A 122 11.67 4.98 3.37
C ARG A 122 12.75 4.12 2.74
N GLU A 123 13.66 3.58 3.55
CA GLU A 123 14.72 2.69 3.05
C GLU A 123 14.16 1.40 2.49
N LEU A 124 13.16 0.81 3.16
CA LEU A 124 12.46 -0.38 2.68
C LEU A 124 11.82 -0.12 1.30
N TRP A 125 11.07 0.99 1.15
CA TRP A 125 10.44 1.34 -0.12
C TRP A 125 11.46 1.61 -1.21
N ASN A 126 12.51 2.39 -0.93
CA ASN A 126 13.57 2.70 -1.90
C ASN A 126 14.33 1.48 -2.37
N LYS A 127 14.39 0.42 -1.55
CA LYS A 127 15.12 -0.80 -1.85
C LYS A 127 14.28 -1.79 -2.67
N PHE A 128 12.98 -1.84 -2.44
CA PHE A 128 12.12 -2.92 -2.95
C PHE A 128 10.94 -2.47 -3.80
N ALA A 129 10.50 -1.23 -3.69
CA ALA A 129 9.40 -0.74 -4.51
C ALA A 129 9.92 -0.07 -5.78
N ASP A 130 9.12 -0.10 -6.84
CA ASP A 130 9.41 0.63 -8.06
C ASP A 130 9.43 2.15 -7.79
N LYS A 131 10.44 2.83 -8.30
CA LYS A 131 10.61 4.29 -8.15
C LYS A 131 9.45 5.08 -8.74
N GLU A 132 8.83 4.58 -9.81
CA GLU A 132 7.68 5.23 -10.43
C GLU A 132 6.43 5.15 -9.54
N TRP A 133 6.28 4.08 -8.75
CA TRP A 133 5.23 3.98 -7.74
C TRP A 133 5.45 4.99 -6.62
N ILE A 134 6.68 5.06 -6.09
CA ILE A 134 7.04 5.99 -4.99
C ILE A 134 6.77 7.44 -5.39
N LYS A 135 7.02 7.83 -6.63
CA LYS A 135 6.72 9.18 -7.14
C LYS A 135 5.23 9.55 -7.09
N LYS A 136 4.34 8.56 -7.06
CA LYS A 136 2.89 8.76 -6.94
C LYS A 136 2.43 9.01 -5.51
N ILE A 137 3.30 8.86 -4.51
CA ILE A 137 2.92 8.81 -3.09
C ILE A 137 3.45 10.05 -2.36
N GLU A 138 2.59 10.63 -1.53
CA GLU A 138 2.93 11.65 -0.55
C GLU A 138 2.63 11.12 0.85
N VAL A 139 3.68 10.95 1.66
CA VAL A 139 3.56 10.42 3.02
C VAL A 139 3.45 11.57 4.01
N LEU A 140 2.43 11.52 4.85
CA LEU A 140 2.14 12.49 5.89
C LEU A 140 2.20 11.78 7.26
N THR A 141 3.24 12.10 8.04
CA THR A 141 3.41 11.52 9.36
C THR A 141 2.61 12.29 10.41
N GLY A 142 1.72 11.60 11.12
CA GLY A 142 0.89 12.16 12.19
C GLY A 142 -0.45 11.46 12.31
N PHE A 143 -1.22 11.82 13.34
CA PHE A 143 -2.58 11.34 13.50
C PHE A 143 -3.50 11.95 12.44
N SER A 144 -4.33 11.10 11.82
CA SER A 144 -5.18 11.52 10.70
C SER A 144 -6.11 12.70 11.05
N GLY A 145 -6.69 12.70 12.24
CA GLY A 145 -7.53 13.81 12.70
C GLY A 145 -6.79 15.15 12.73
N GLU A 146 -5.54 15.17 13.22
CA GLU A 146 -4.73 16.38 13.28
C GLU A 146 -4.27 16.83 11.89
N ILE A 147 -3.79 15.89 11.06
CA ILE A 147 -3.36 16.20 9.70
C ILE A 147 -4.51 16.75 8.86
N LEU A 148 -5.67 16.08 8.90
CA LEU A 148 -6.84 16.53 8.16
C LEU A 148 -7.34 17.89 8.65
N GLN A 149 -7.36 18.13 9.95
CA GLN A 149 -7.75 19.43 10.51
C GLN A 149 -6.83 20.56 10.06
N LYS A 150 -5.51 20.32 10.09
CA LYS A 150 -4.50 21.33 9.73
C LYS A 150 -4.37 21.56 8.22
N LYS A 151 -4.46 20.49 7.42
CA LYS A 151 -4.13 20.49 6.00
C LYS A 151 -5.32 20.30 5.07
N SER A 152 -6.56 20.19 5.55
CA SER A 152 -7.73 19.92 4.71
C SER A 152 -7.91 20.93 3.57
N LYS A 153 -7.49 22.18 3.76
CA LYS A 153 -7.55 23.25 2.75
C LYS A 153 -6.44 23.18 1.70
N GLU A 154 -5.35 22.45 2.00
CA GLU A 154 -4.20 22.28 1.11
C GLU A 154 -4.39 21.07 0.20
N PHE A 155 -5.21 20.10 0.61
CA PHE A 155 -5.49 18.91 -0.18
C PHE A 155 -6.34 19.25 -1.41
N PRO A 156 -6.03 18.62 -2.56
CA PRO A 156 -6.95 18.65 -3.69
C PRO A 156 -8.25 17.91 -3.33
N LYS A 157 -9.27 18.08 -4.15
CA LYS A 157 -10.48 17.25 -4.00
C LYS A 157 -10.08 15.78 -4.13
N MET A 158 -10.41 14.97 -3.13
CA MET A 158 -10.18 13.53 -3.14
C MET A 158 -11.25 12.82 -3.97
N ASP A 159 -10.81 11.93 -4.84
CA ASP A 159 -11.69 11.12 -5.69
C ASP A 159 -11.98 9.75 -5.07
N MET A 160 -11.08 9.28 -4.19
CA MET A 160 -11.22 8.01 -3.48
C MET A 160 -10.63 8.13 -2.07
N GLY A 161 -11.26 7.46 -1.10
CA GLY A 161 -10.73 7.28 0.25
C GLY A 161 -10.60 5.79 0.60
N PHE A 162 -9.47 5.43 1.20
CA PHE A 162 -9.23 4.11 1.80
C PHE A 162 -8.85 4.29 3.27
N ILE A 163 -9.60 3.67 4.17
CA ILE A 163 -9.42 3.82 5.62
C ILE A 163 -9.14 2.45 6.21
N ASP A 164 -7.91 2.25 6.67
CA ASP A 164 -7.42 1.01 7.30
C ASP A 164 -6.58 1.35 8.56
N GLY A 165 -6.85 2.49 9.17
CA GLY A 165 -6.21 2.96 10.40
C GLY A 165 -6.98 2.55 11.65
N HIS A 166 -6.25 2.39 12.76
CA HIS A 166 -6.81 2.19 14.10
C HIS A 166 -6.90 3.50 14.86
#